data_7d4293508f61c73f96d286893c6786b6
#
_entry.id   7d4293508f61c73f96d286893c6786b6
#
_cell.length_a   1.000
_cell.length_b   1.000
_cell.length_c   1.000
_cell.angle_alpha   90.00
_cell.angle_beta   90.00
_cell.angle_gamma   90.00
#
_symmetry.space_group_name_H-M   'P 1'
#
loop_
_entity.id
_entity.type
_entity.pdbx_description
1 polymer ?
#
loop_
_entity_poly.entity_id
_entity_poly.type
_entity_poly.pdbx_seq_one_letter_code
_entity_poly.pdbx_strand_id
1 'polypeptide(L)'
;MNGKQRIVSALNLEPVDRTPVWFMRQAGRHLPEYRKIAAEHSFWERCMDVDLCTQITLQPLDRYQKIDAAIIFSDILTPLPSLGYDVE
;
A
#
# COMPACT_ATOMS: atom_id res chain seq x y z
N MET A 1 -21.19 3.00 5.50
CA MET A 1 -19.85 3.46 5.96
C MET A 1 -18.83 3.30 4.84
N ASN A 2 -17.91 4.24 4.72
CA ASN A 2 -16.73 4.08 3.87
C ASN A 2 -15.59 3.36 4.64
N GLY A 3 -14.48 3.04 3.95
CA GLY A 3 -13.37 2.30 4.57
C GLY A 3 -12.77 3.02 5.77
N LYS A 4 -12.55 4.34 5.67
CA LYS A 4 -12.00 5.13 6.77
C LYS A 4 -12.90 5.07 7.99
N GLN A 5 -14.20 5.31 7.81
CA GLN A 5 -15.17 5.26 8.90
C GLN A 5 -15.19 3.88 9.56
N ARG A 6 -15.15 2.83 8.76
CA ARG A 6 -15.19 1.45 9.24
C ARG A 6 -13.96 1.10 10.09
N ILE A 7 -12.74 1.46 9.59
CA ILE A 7 -11.49 1.22 10.32
C ILE A 7 -11.46 2.02 11.62
N VAL A 8 -11.77 3.31 11.57
CA VAL A 8 -11.73 4.18 12.75
C VAL A 8 -12.73 3.72 13.81
N SER A 9 -13.96 3.40 13.40
CA SER A 9 -14.98 2.91 14.32
C SER A 9 -14.57 1.58 14.98
N ALA A 10 -14.03 0.64 14.19
CA ALA A 10 -13.56 -0.63 14.74
C ALA A 10 -12.43 -0.44 15.76
N LEU A 11 -11.46 0.45 15.48
CA LEU A 11 -10.37 0.76 16.40
C LEU A 11 -10.86 1.42 17.70
N ASN A 12 -11.95 2.16 17.64
CA ASN A 12 -12.58 2.79 18.79
C ASN A 12 -13.62 1.88 19.48
N LEU A 13 -13.70 0.63 19.08
CA LEU A 13 -14.66 -0.34 19.63
C LEU A 13 -16.13 0.08 19.44
N GLU A 14 -16.40 0.83 18.38
CA GLU A 14 -17.75 1.27 18.00
C GLU A 14 -18.36 0.31 16.98
N PRO A 15 -19.70 0.27 16.86
CA PRO A 15 -20.37 -0.58 15.87
C PRO A 15 -19.95 -0.27 14.44
N VAL A 16 -19.80 -1.31 13.62
CA VAL A 16 -19.51 -1.20 12.19
C VAL A 16 -20.52 -2.01 11.39
N ASP A 17 -20.70 -1.63 10.11
CA ASP A 17 -21.61 -2.32 9.20
C ASP A 17 -21.10 -3.69 8.76
N ARG A 18 -19.77 -3.87 8.72
CA ARG A 18 -19.07 -5.14 8.50
C ARG A 18 -17.64 -5.03 9.03
N THR A 19 -17.00 -6.16 9.24
CA THR A 19 -15.58 -6.18 9.66
C THR A 19 -14.72 -5.49 8.61
N PRO A 20 -13.88 -4.51 9.00
CA PRO A 20 -12.93 -3.90 8.07
C PRO A 20 -11.88 -4.90 7.61
N VAL A 21 -11.41 -4.75 6.37
CA VAL A 21 -10.52 -5.69 5.71
C VAL A 21 -9.29 -4.98 5.17
N TRP A 22 -8.14 -5.53 5.50
CA TRP A 22 -6.84 -5.22 4.90
C TRP A 22 -6.05 -6.51 4.78
N PHE A 23 -5.37 -6.70 3.65
CA PHE A 23 -4.49 -7.85 3.43
C PHE A 23 -3.04 -7.43 3.51
N MET A 24 -2.22 -8.22 4.18
CA MET A 24 -0.78 -7.95 4.29
C MET A 24 -0.08 -7.88 2.93
N ARG A 25 -0.56 -8.62 1.93
CA ARG A 25 0.02 -8.66 0.57
C ARG A 25 -1.05 -8.32 -0.46
N GLN A 26 -1.47 -7.07 -0.46
CA GLN A 26 -2.46 -6.60 -1.42
C GLN A 26 -1.84 -5.82 -2.60
N ALA A 27 -0.74 -5.07 -2.39
CA ALA A 27 0.06 -4.48 -3.46
C ALA A 27 1.12 -5.47 -3.93
N GLY A 28 1.56 -5.36 -5.18
CA GLY A 28 2.70 -6.12 -5.64
C GLY A 28 2.49 -6.91 -6.93
N ARG A 29 3.33 -7.91 -7.13
CA ARG A 29 3.53 -8.63 -8.41
C ARG A 29 2.31 -9.41 -8.91
N HIS A 30 1.33 -9.71 -8.09
CA HIS A 30 0.10 -10.35 -8.55
C HIS A 30 -0.79 -9.40 -9.37
N LEU A 31 -0.55 -8.08 -9.30
CA LEU A 31 -1.31 -7.08 -10.03
C LEU A 31 -0.62 -6.76 -11.37
N PRO A 32 -1.31 -6.90 -12.51
CA PRO A 32 -0.74 -6.53 -13.82
C PRO A 32 -0.31 -5.08 -13.89
N GLU A 33 -1.08 -4.16 -13.29
CA GLU A 33 -0.76 -2.73 -13.21
C GLU A 33 0.54 -2.47 -12.45
N TYR A 34 0.84 -3.25 -11.41
CA TYR A 34 2.11 -3.18 -10.70
C TYR A 34 3.26 -3.65 -11.58
N ARG A 35 3.08 -4.78 -12.29
CA ARG A 35 4.12 -5.33 -13.17
C ARG A 35 4.52 -4.36 -14.28
N LYS A 36 3.60 -3.54 -14.79
CA LYS A 36 3.91 -2.51 -15.78
C LYS A 36 4.88 -1.47 -15.21
N ILE A 37 4.64 -0.99 -14.00
CA ILE A 37 5.52 -0.04 -13.33
C ILE A 37 6.86 -0.69 -13.03
N ALA A 38 6.87 -1.93 -12.54
CA ALA A 38 8.08 -2.67 -12.19
C ALA A 38 9.00 -2.93 -13.39
N ALA A 39 8.43 -3.04 -14.61
CA ALA A 39 9.22 -3.24 -15.83
C ALA A 39 10.01 -1.99 -16.24
N GLU A 40 9.58 -0.80 -15.85
CA GLU A 40 10.15 0.49 -16.28
C GLU A 40 10.94 1.22 -15.19
N HIS A 41 10.78 0.82 -13.93
CA HIS A 41 11.37 1.49 -12.77
C HIS A 41 12.01 0.49 -11.83
N SER A 42 13.16 0.86 -11.23
CA SER A 42 13.83 0.04 -10.22
C SER A 42 12.98 -0.03 -8.94
N PHE A 43 13.28 -1.00 -8.09
CA PHE A 43 12.57 -1.15 -6.80
C PHE A 43 12.68 0.10 -5.94
N TRP A 44 13.90 0.68 -5.82
CA TRP A 44 14.10 1.89 -5.00
C TRP A 44 13.45 3.13 -5.61
N GLU A 45 13.40 3.25 -6.95
CA GLU A 45 12.59 4.29 -7.59
C GLU A 45 11.13 4.18 -7.18
N ARG A 46 10.59 2.96 -7.21
CA ARG A 46 9.19 2.71 -6.84
C ARG A 46 8.90 3.07 -5.39
N CYS A 47 9.88 2.91 -4.49
CA CYS A 47 9.74 3.26 -3.07
C CYS A 47 9.94 4.75 -2.81
N MET A 48 10.84 5.41 -3.55
CA MET A 48 11.29 6.77 -3.25
C MET A 48 10.60 7.86 -4.08
N ASP A 49 10.10 7.53 -5.27
CA ASP A 49 9.32 8.46 -6.07
C ASP A 49 7.90 8.55 -5.51
N VAL A 50 7.49 9.74 -5.10
CA VAL A 50 6.19 9.96 -4.45
C VAL A 50 5.03 9.52 -5.35
N ASP A 51 5.09 9.86 -6.64
CA ASP A 51 4.01 9.52 -7.57
C ASP A 51 3.90 8.02 -7.81
N LEU A 52 5.04 7.34 -8.02
CA LEU A 52 5.06 5.88 -8.19
C LEU A 52 4.60 5.15 -6.93
N CYS A 53 5.11 5.55 -5.78
CA CYS A 53 4.75 4.98 -4.50
C CYS A 53 3.24 5.13 -4.23
N THR A 54 2.69 6.30 -4.51
CA THR A 54 1.26 6.58 -4.35
C THR A 54 0.42 5.70 -5.27
N GLN A 55 0.80 5.62 -6.56
CA GLN A 55 0.10 4.76 -7.53
C GLN A 55 0.07 3.31 -7.07
N ILE A 56 1.23 2.78 -6.66
CA ILE A 56 1.36 1.38 -6.23
C ILE A 56 0.51 1.12 -4.99
N THR A 57 0.52 2.04 -4.03
CA THR A 57 -0.27 1.95 -2.80
C THR A 57 -1.77 1.89 -3.09
N LEU A 58 -2.24 2.65 -4.07
CA LEU A 58 -3.66 2.74 -4.41
C LEU A 58 -4.16 1.64 -5.35
N GLN A 59 -3.28 0.97 -6.09
CA GLN A 59 -3.67 -0.07 -7.04
C GLN A 59 -4.56 -1.15 -6.44
N PRO A 60 -4.28 -1.72 -5.23
CA PRO A 60 -5.16 -2.71 -4.63
C PRO A 60 -6.56 -2.16 -4.33
N LEU A 61 -6.66 -0.89 -3.92
CA LEU A 61 -7.94 -0.25 -3.62
C LEU A 61 -8.80 -0.09 -4.88
N ASP A 62 -8.16 0.23 -6.00
CA ASP A 62 -8.86 0.37 -7.28
C ASP A 62 -9.35 -0.98 -7.81
N ARG A 63 -8.57 -2.04 -7.61
CA ARG A 63 -8.92 -3.38 -8.08
C ARG A 63 -9.87 -4.12 -7.13
N TYR A 64 -9.66 -3.99 -5.84
CA TYR A 64 -10.43 -4.70 -4.81
C TYR A 64 -11.23 -3.71 -3.96
N GLN A 65 -12.41 -3.36 -4.44
CA GLN A 65 -13.22 -2.28 -3.85
C GLN A 65 -13.71 -2.54 -2.42
N LYS A 66 -13.54 -3.76 -1.92
CA LYS A 66 -13.95 -4.10 -0.54
C LYS A 66 -12.83 -4.05 0.49
N ILE A 67 -11.63 -3.66 0.10
CA ILE A 67 -10.52 -3.40 1.00
C ILE A 67 -10.74 -2.03 1.65
N ASP A 68 -10.53 -1.94 2.96
CA ASP A 68 -10.83 -0.74 3.74
C ASP A 68 -9.59 0.08 4.10
N ALA A 69 -8.40 -0.45 3.93
CA ALA A 69 -7.14 0.20 4.29
C ALA A 69 -6.03 -0.16 3.32
N ALA A 70 -5.02 0.69 3.27
CA ALA A 70 -3.77 0.43 2.56
C ALA A 70 -2.60 0.91 3.40
N ILE A 71 -1.45 0.26 3.24
CA ILE A 71 -0.19 0.71 3.80
C ILE A 71 0.63 1.28 2.65
N ILE A 72 1.31 2.39 2.90
CA ILE A 72 2.19 3.01 1.90
C ILE A 72 3.24 1.99 1.45
N PHE A 73 3.35 1.83 0.13
CA PHE A 73 4.31 0.89 -0.45
C PHE A 73 5.73 1.26 -0.05
N SER A 74 6.46 0.31 0.55
CA SER A 74 7.84 0.49 0.95
C SER A 74 8.50 -0.88 1.19
N ASP A 75 9.73 -0.88 1.69
CA ASP A 75 10.48 -2.08 2.07
C ASP A 75 10.92 -1.99 3.53
N ILE A 76 11.22 -3.13 4.13
CA ILE A 76 11.74 -3.18 5.51
C ILE A 76 13.09 -2.46 5.65
N LEU A 77 13.86 -2.34 4.54
CA LEU A 77 15.14 -1.64 4.50
C LEU A 77 15.02 -0.14 4.20
N THR A 78 13.81 0.39 4.01
CA THR A 78 13.58 1.81 3.67
C THR A 78 14.29 2.79 4.63
N PRO A 79 14.36 2.56 5.95
CA PRO A 79 15.10 3.46 6.84
C PRO A 79 16.60 3.57 6.55
N LEU A 80 17.22 2.56 5.96
CA LEU A 80 18.67 2.52 5.77
C LEU A 80 19.16 3.60 4.79
N PRO A 81 18.58 3.78 3.58
CA PRO A 81 18.98 4.88 2.71
C PRO A 81 18.78 6.25 3.36
N SER A 82 17.73 6.42 4.15
CA SER A 82 17.45 7.66 4.87
C SER A 82 18.54 7.97 5.91
N LEU A 83 19.23 6.95 6.42
CA LEU A 83 20.32 7.08 7.38
C LEU A 83 21.71 7.16 6.69
N GLY A 84 21.75 7.15 5.35
CA GLY A 84 22.98 7.26 4.58
C GLY A 84 23.66 5.95 4.21
N TYR A 85 22.99 4.81 4.43
CA TYR A 85 23.50 3.50 4.01
C TYR A 85 23.14 3.21 2.56
N ASP A 86 24.07 2.61 1.81
CA ASP A 86 23.78 2.09 0.47
C ASP A 86 23.10 0.73 0.59
N VAL A 87 22.01 0.56 -0.14
CA VAL A 87 21.25 -0.70 -0.19
C VAL A 87 21.05 -1.08 -1.66
N GLU A 88 21.50 -2.28 -2.02
CA GLU A 88 21.38 -2.84 -3.37
C GLU A 88 20.14 -3.75 -3.50
#